data_10bd932dbb5319540c6f711574703400
#
_entry.id   10bd932dbb5319540c6f711574703400
#
_cell.length_a   1.000
_cell.length_b   1.000
_cell.length_c   1.000
_cell.angle_alpha   90.00
_cell.angle_beta   90.00
_cell.angle_gamma   90.00
#
_symmetry.space_group_name_H-M   'P 1'
#
loop_
_entity.id
_entity.type
_entity.pdbx_description
1 polymer ?
#
loop_
_entity_poly.entity_id
_entity_poly.type
_entity_poly.pdbx_seq_one_letter_code
_entity_poly.pdbx_strand_id
1 'polypeptide(L)'
;MAKKVKKAAPAPKPAKLSAVSKPRTKGEIFKLIAEHNGMQRKQVAGIFETMQKIMAVDLAKPSKDKPKVFIVPGLMKVQATYKPPQGERPGKNPFTGEAITIKAKPASTKIRIRPLKQLKAMV
;
A
#
# COMPACT_ATOMS: atom_id res chain seq x y z
N MET A 1 19.72 -30.16 27.35
CA MET A 1 18.67 -29.44 28.03
C MET A 1 17.76 -28.79 27.02
N ALA A 2 16.56 -29.25 26.97
CA ALA A 2 15.59 -28.57 26.17
C ALA A 2 15.55 -27.11 26.62
N LYS A 3 16.12 -26.24 25.86
CA LYS A 3 15.76 -24.85 25.94
C LYS A 3 14.26 -24.85 26.00
N LYS A 4 13.71 -24.48 27.08
CA LYS A 4 12.33 -24.08 27.10
C LYS A 4 12.17 -23.18 25.88
N VAL A 5 11.71 -23.78 24.81
CA VAL A 5 11.06 -23.01 23.78
C VAL A 5 10.18 -22.10 24.60
N LYS A 6 10.55 -20.85 24.67
CA LYS A 6 9.68 -19.86 25.24
C LYS A 6 8.34 -20.16 24.65
N LYS A 7 7.53 -20.79 25.43
CA LYS A 7 6.15 -20.97 25.05
C LYS A 7 5.74 -19.68 24.41
N ALA A 8 5.41 -19.77 23.16
CA ALA A 8 4.75 -18.69 22.51
C ALA A 8 3.89 -18.00 23.55
N ALA A 9 4.06 -16.71 23.66
CA ALA A 9 3.28 -15.89 24.55
C ALA A 9 1.85 -16.43 24.60
N PRO A 10 1.24 -16.46 25.76
CA PRO A 10 -0.13 -16.92 25.89
C PRO A 10 -0.96 -16.32 24.76
N ALA A 11 -1.87 -17.12 24.25
CA ALA A 11 -2.73 -16.72 23.14
C ALA A 11 -3.05 -15.24 23.24
N PRO A 12 -2.72 -14.44 22.23
CA PRO A 12 -2.92 -13.01 22.31
C PRO A 12 -4.37 -12.74 22.64
N LYS A 13 -4.60 -12.05 23.71
CA LYS A 13 -5.94 -11.53 23.96
C LYS A 13 -6.25 -10.56 22.85
N PRO A 14 -7.25 -10.84 22.02
CA PRO A 14 -7.60 -9.88 20.98
C PRO A 14 -7.98 -8.57 21.64
N ALA A 15 -7.15 -7.56 21.47
CA ALA A 15 -7.50 -6.22 21.86
C ALA A 15 -8.79 -5.87 21.11
N LYS A 16 -9.76 -5.31 21.80
CA LYS A 16 -11.00 -4.88 21.17
C LYS A 16 -10.67 -3.86 20.08
N LEU A 17 -10.96 -4.22 18.86
CA LEU A 17 -10.81 -3.32 17.75
C LEU A 17 -12.01 -2.38 17.72
N SER A 18 -11.91 -1.30 18.47
CA SER A 18 -12.96 -0.27 18.47
C SER A 18 -12.75 0.73 17.32
N ALA A 19 -13.84 1.24 16.80
CA ALA A 19 -13.77 2.28 15.80
C ALA A 19 -13.16 3.56 16.42
N VAL A 20 -12.41 4.28 15.59
CA VAL A 20 -11.79 5.53 16.02
C VAL A 20 -12.22 6.67 15.09
N SER A 21 -12.34 7.84 15.65
CA SER A 21 -12.75 9.03 14.90
C SER A 21 -11.64 9.61 14.03
N LYS A 22 -10.39 9.31 14.34
CA LYS A 22 -9.23 9.79 13.59
C LYS A 22 -8.46 8.62 12.99
N PRO A 23 -7.78 8.82 11.86
CA PRO A 23 -6.92 7.78 11.30
C PRO A 23 -5.87 7.33 12.33
N ARG A 24 -5.68 6.03 12.42
CA ARG A 24 -4.67 5.47 13.31
C ARG A 24 -3.28 5.77 12.80
N THR A 25 -2.38 6.11 13.70
CA THR A 25 -0.98 6.30 13.37
C THR A 25 -0.30 4.97 13.09
N LYS A 26 0.83 5.03 12.39
CA LYS A 26 1.67 3.85 12.12
C LYS A 26 1.98 3.07 13.39
N GLY A 27 2.35 3.77 14.46
CA GLY A 27 2.68 3.15 15.74
C GLY A 27 1.50 2.44 16.40
N GLU A 28 0.33 3.03 16.33
CA GLU A 28 -0.90 2.43 16.85
C GLU A 28 -1.29 1.16 16.10
N ILE A 29 -1.18 1.19 14.77
CA ILE A 29 -1.44 0.02 13.94
C ILE A 29 -0.47 -1.11 14.28
N PHE A 30 0.81 -0.81 14.39
CA PHE A 30 1.82 -1.82 14.75
C PHE A 30 1.57 -2.40 16.14
N LYS A 31 1.21 -1.57 17.10
CA LYS A 31 0.88 -2.01 18.45
C LYS A 31 -0.31 -2.96 18.45
N LEU A 32 -1.39 -2.61 17.79
CA LEU A 32 -2.59 -3.42 17.70
C LEU A 32 -2.31 -4.78 17.04
N ILE A 33 -1.59 -4.78 15.94
CA ILE A 33 -1.22 -6.02 15.26
C ILE A 33 -0.35 -6.89 16.15
N ALA A 34 0.61 -6.29 16.85
CA ALA A 34 1.47 -7.01 17.78
C ALA A 34 0.67 -7.64 18.91
N GLU A 35 -0.25 -6.91 19.50
CA GLU A 35 -1.11 -7.42 20.57
C GLU A 35 -2.02 -8.54 20.09
N HIS A 36 -2.59 -8.43 18.91
CA HIS A 36 -3.47 -9.45 18.34
C HIS A 36 -2.76 -10.74 17.99
N ASN A 37 -1.50 -10.67 17.61
CA ASN A 37 -0.74 -11.83 17.15
C ASN A 37 0.30 -12.33 18.14
N GLY A 38 0.35 -11.73 19.34
CA GLY A 38 1.34 -12.12 20.35
C GLY A 38 2.78 -11.86 19.91
N MET A 39 3.00 -10.81 19.14
CA MET A 39 4.30 -10.45 18.60
C MET A 39 4.80 -9.16 19.24
N GLN A 40 6.10 -8.93 19.10
CA GLN A 40 6.66 -7.65 19.47
C GLN A 40 6.45 -6.62 18.36
N ARG A 41 6.35 -5.36 18.75
CA ARG A 41 6.20 -4.24 17.81
C ARG A 41 7.31 -4.19 16.76
N LYS A 42 8.54 -4.51 17.14
CA LYS A 42 9.68 -4.58 16.22
C LYS A 42 9.48 -5.64 15.15
N GLN A 43 8.90 -6.77 15.51
CA GLN A 43 8.62 -7.85 14.56
C GLN A 43 7.57 -7.43 13.54
N VAL A 44 6.54 -6.74 13.99
CA VAL A 44 5.52 -6.18 13.09
C VAL A 44 6.13 -5.17 12.13
N ALA A 45 6.97 -4.28 12.62
CA ALA A 45 7.69 -3.32 11.77
C ALA A 45 8.53 -4.03 10.72
N GLY A 46 9.24 -5.10 11.10
CA GLY A 46 10.02 -5.92 10.18
C GLY A 46 9.18 -6.59 9.10
N ILE A 47 7.99 -7.06 9.44
CA ILE A 47 7.05 -7.64 8.48
C ILE A 47 6.62 -6.59 7.45
N PHE A 48 6.28 -5.39 7.90
CA PHE A 48 5.90 -4.31 6.98
C PHE A 48 7.06 -3.86 6.10
N GLU A 49 8.27 -3.79 6.62
CA GLU A 49 9.45 -3.49 5.82
C GLU A 49 9.70 -4.53 4.74
N THR A 50 9.57 -5.81 5.09
CA THR A 50 9.71 -6.90 4.13
C THR A 50 8.64 -6.80 3.04
N MET A 51 7.42 -6.49 3.41
CA MET A 51 6.33 -6.29 2.45
C MET A 51 6.64 -5.13 1.51
N GLN A 52 7.16 -4.02 2.03
CA GLN A 52 7.57 -2.89 1.20
C GLN A 52 8.67 -3.27 0.21
N LYS A 53 9.64 -4.06 0.63
CA LYS A 53 10.70 -4.56 -0.24
C LYS A 53 10.16 -5.46 -1.35
N ILE A 54 9.26 -6.36 -1.02
CA ILE A 54 8.60 -7.22 -2.00
C ILE A 54 7.83 -6.37 -3.00
N MET A 55 7.06 -5.41 -2.53
CA MET A 55 6.32 -4.49 -3.40
C MET A 55 7.26 -3.70 -4.31
N ALA A 56 8.37 -3.23 -3.78
CA ALA A 56 9.34 -2.47 -4.56
C ALA A 56 9.93 -3.30 -5.70
N VAL A 57 10.21 -4.58 -5.45
CA VAL A 57 10.72 -5.49 -6.48
C VAL A 57 9.63 -5.85 -7.49
N ASP A 58 8.45 -6.19 -7.03
CA ASP A 58 7.36 -6.63 -7.90
C ASP A 58 6.78 -5.51 -8.74
N LEU A 59 6.79 -4.29 -8.24
CA LEU A 59 6.26 -3.11 -8.94
C LEU A 59 7.34 -2.32 -9.68
N ALA A 60 8.59 -2.75 -9.61
CA ALA A 60 9.69 -2.04 -10.26
C ALA A 60 9.60 -2.14 -11.78
N LYS A 61 9.89 -1.01 -12.43
CA LYS A 61 10.00 -0.91 -13.89
C LYS A 61 8.82 -1.54 -14.66
N PRO A 62 7.61 -1.03 -14.47
CA PRO A 62 6.49 -1.48 -15.30
C PRO A 62 6.77 -1.11 -16.75
N SER A 63 6.46 -2.00 -17.68
CA SER A 63 6.60 -1.73 -19.10
C SER A 63 5.30 -1.18 -19.68
N LYS A 64 5.41 -0.58 -20.86
CA LYS A 64 4.28 -0.01 -21.60
C LYS A 64 3.14 -1.02 -21.79
N ASP A 65 3.49 -2.28 -22.06
CA ASP A 65 2.54 -3.33 -22.42
C ASP A 65 2.19 -4.23 -21.24
N LYS A 66 3.00 -4.19 -20.18
CA LYS A 66 2.81 -5.07 -19.02
C LYS A 66 2.84 -4.26 -17.73
N PRO A 67 1.69 -3.89 -17.21
CA PRO A 67 1.64 -3.29 -15.87
C PRO A 67 2.07 -4.31 -14.83
N LYS A 68 2.79 -3.87 -13.83
CA LYS A 68 3.14 -4.70 -12.69
C LYS A 68 2.03 -4.65 -11.66
N VAL A 69 1.73 -5.79 -11.10
CA VAL A 69 0.65 -5.93 -10.13
C VAL A 69 1.16 -6.63 -8.87
N PHE A 70 0.78 -6.08 -7.73
CA PHE A 70 1.00 -6.68 -6.43
C PHE A 70 -0.33 -6.76 -5.69
N ILE A 71 -0.66 -7.93 -5.20
CA ILE A 71 -1.90 -8.14 -4.46
C ILE A 71 -1.56 -8.28 -2.98
N VAL A 72 -2.10 -7.37 -2.17
CA VAL A 72 -2.06 -7.53 -0.71
C VAL A 72 -3.18 -8.50 -0.34
N PRO A 73 -2.85 -9.68 0.20
CA PRO A 73 -3.86 -10.73 0.43
C PRO A 73 -5.05 -10.22 1.24
N GLY A 74 -6.24 -10.41 0.68
CA GLY A 74 -7.49 -10.07 1.33
C GLY A 74 -7.80 -8.58 1.48
N LEU A 75 -6.94 -7.68 1.00
CA LEU A 75 -7.11 -6.25 1.22
C LEU A 75 -7.23 -5.47 -0.09
N MET A 76 -6.16 -5.39 -0.85
CA MET A 76 -6.12 -4.52 -2.01
C MET A 76 -5.20 -5.02 -3.11
N LYS A 77 -5.43 -4.51 -4.31
CA LYS A 77 -4.59 -4.74 -5.48
C LYS A 77 -3.86 -3.45 -5.82
N VAL A 78 -2.55 -3.50 -5.83
CA VAL A 78 -1.70 -2.39 -6.21
C VAL A 78 -1.19 -2.63 -7.63
N GLN A 79 -1.43 -1.69 -8.51
CA GLN A 79 -1.02 -1.78 -9.92
C GLN A 79 -0.12 -0.61 -10.27
N ALA A 80 1.05 -0.90 -10.79
CA ALA A 80 1.97 0.09 -11.33
C ALA A 80 1.85 0.10 -12.86
N THR A 81 1.50 1.24 -13.40
CA THR A 81 1.33 1.43 -14.84
C THR A 81 2.35 2.45 -15.33
N TYR A 82 3.03 2.12 -16.41
CA TYR A 82 3.93 3.05 -17.07
C TYR A 82 3.14 4.05 -17.92
N LYS A 83 3.41 5.32 -17.70
CA LYS A 83 2.90 6.37 -18.57
C LYS A 83 4.01 6.83 -19.51
N PRO A 84 3.82 6.73 -20.84
CA PRO A 84 4.79 7.24 -21.77
C PRO A 84 4.93 8.77 -21.62
N PRO A 85 6.07 9.34 -22.04
CA PRO A 85 6.22 10.78 -22.03
C PRO A 85 5.20 11.38 -23.01
N GLN A 86 4.62 12.49 -22.61
CA GLN A 86 3.70 13.24 -23.46
C GLN A 86 4.38 14.52 -23.92
N GLY A 87 4.37 14.75 -25.23
CA GLY A 87 4.85 16.00 -25.80
C GLY A 87 3.92 17.17 -25.50
N GLU A 88 4.37 18.35 -25.86
CA GLU A 88 3.54 19.53 -25.78
C GLU A 88 2.30 19.36 -26.65
N ARG A 89 1.17 19.77 -26.14
CA ARG A 89 -0.10 19.71 -26.86
C ARG A 89 -0.93 20.96 -26.59
N PRO A 90 -1.71 21.40 -27.58
CA PRO A 90 -2.60 22.52 -27.36
C PRO A 90 -3.74 22.13 -26.44
N GLY A 91 -4.08 23.00 -25.52
CA GLY A 91 -5.23 22.87 -24.65
C GLY A 91 -6.00 24.16 -24.58
N LYS A 92 -7.17 24.14 -23.97
CA LYS A 92 -7.96 25.34 -23.69
C LYS A 92 -8.11 25.55 -22.20
N ASN A 93 -7.94 26.80 -21.77
CA ASN A 93 -8.26 27.17 -20.42
C ASN A 93 -9.78 27.07 -20.20
N PRO A 94 -10.26 26.23 -19.29
CA PRO A 94 -11.70 26.05 -19.07
C PRO A 94 -12.40 27.30 -18.52
N PHE A 95 -11.66 28.24 -17.95
CA PHE A 95 -12.23 29.48 -17.40
C PHE A 95 -12.31 30.61 -18.39
N THR A 96 -11.31 30.75 -19.25
CA THR A 96 -11.22 31.88 -20.19
C THR A 96 -11.41 31.46 -21.64
N GLY A 97 -11.35 30.19 -21.97
CA GLY A 97 -11.42 29.69 -23.33
C GLY A 97 -10.17 29.95 -24.15
N GLU A 98 -9.14 30.54 -23.59
CA GLU A 98 -7.90 30.81 -24.27
C GLU A 98 -7.12 29.53 -24.58
N ALA A 99 -6.49 29.52 -25.75
CA ALA A 99 -5.60 28.42 -26.10
C ALA A 99 -4.34 28.50 -25.25
N ILE A 100 -4.07 27.44 -24.52
CA ILE A 100 -2.84 27.30 -23.75
C ILE A 100 -2.05 26.10 -24.23
N THR A 101 -0.74 26.18 -24.14
CA THR A 101 0.13 25.06 -24.46
C THR A 101 0.37 24.26 -23.19
N ILE A 102 -0.05 23.00 -23.20
CA ILE A 102 0.23 22.09 -22.08
C ILE A 102 1.67 21.63 -22.21
N LYS A 103 2.47 21.88 -21.16
CA LYS A 103 3.87 21.51 -21.15
C LYS A 103 4.06 20.00 -21.33
N ALA A 104 5.12 19.63 -22.02
CA ALA A 104 5.54 18.24 -22.12
C ALA A 104 5.76 17.63 -20.74
N LYS A 105 5.30 16.41 -20.56
CA LYS A 105 5.50 15.65 -19.31
C LYS A 105 6.46 14.50 -19.57
N PRO A 106 7.47 14.31 -18.72
CA PRO A 106 8.35 13.15 -18.82
C PRO A 106 7.59 11.86 -18.54
N ALA A 107 8.17 10.75 -18.95
CA ALA A 107 7.65 9.44 -18.62
C ALA A 107 7.55 9.27 -17.10
N SER A 108 6.46 8.70 -16.65
CA SER A 108 6.22 8.49 -15.22
C SER A 108 5.55 7.15 -14.96
N THR A 109 5.65 6.69 -13.73
CA THR A 109 4.95 5.49 -13.29
C THR A 109 3.76 5.91 -12.43
N LYS A 110 2.59 5.42 -12.78
CA LYS A 110 1.38 5.67 -12.01
C LYS A 110 1.01 4.44 -11.20
N ILE A 111 0.74 4.67 -9.92
CA ILE A 111 0.29 3.61 -9.03
C ILE A 111 -1.22 3.76 -8.81
N ARG A 112 -1.94 2.68 -9.02
CA ARG A 112 -3.37 2.59 -8.72
C ARG A 112 -3.60 1.51 -7.69
N ILE A 113 -4.41 1.84 -6.68
CA ILE A 113 -4.79 0.90 -5.64
C ILE A 113 -6.28 0.66 -5.74
N ARG A 114 -6.66 -0.60 -5.88
CA ARG A 114 -8.07 -1.01 -5.93
C ARG A 114 -8.38 -1.92 -4.76
N PRO A 115 -9.45 -1.64 -4.02
CA PRO A 115 -9.85 -2.53 -2.93
C PRO A 115 -10.33 -3.88 -3.51
N LEU A 116 -10.00 -4.94 -2.80
CA LEU A 116 -10.50 -6.26 -3.13
C LEU A 116 -11.89 -6.46 -2.54
N LYS A 117 -12.59 -7.45 -3.07
CA LYS A 117 -13.95 -7.81 -2.65
C LYS A 117 -14.04 -8.04 -1.14
N GLN A 118 -13.04 -8.69 -0.55
CA GLN A 118 -13.00 -8.94 0.89
C GLN A 118 -12.92 -7.64 1.70
N LEU A 119 -12.14 -6.68 1.26
CA LEU A 119 -12.06 -5.39 1.92
C LEU A 119 -13.39 -4.63 1.84
N LYS A 120 -14.06 -4.69 0.69
CA LYS A 120 -15.37 -4.07 0.52
C LYS A 120 -16.44 -4.71 1.40
N ALA A 121 -16.33 -6.02 1.63
CA ALA A 121 -17.26 -6.75 2.48
C ALA A 121 -17.12 -6.41 3.96
N MET A 122 -15.97 -5.89 4.38
CA MET A 122 -15.72 -5.48 5.76
C MET A 122 -16.38 -4.14 6.14
N VAL A 123 -16.77 -3.39 5.15
CA VAL A 123 -17.29 -2.01 5.33
C VAL A 123 -18.78 -1.93 5.03
#